data_218e34c134842e6bd9d69c00a37c4180
#
_entry.id   218e34c134842e6bd9d69c00a37c4180
#
_cell.length_a   1.000
_cell.length_b   1.000
_cell.length_c   1.000
_cell.angle_alpha   90.00
_cell.angle_beta   90.00
_cell.angle_gamma   90.00
#
_symmetry.space_group_name_H-M   'P 1'
#
loop_
_entity.id
_entity.type
_entity.pdbx_description
1 polymer ?
#
loop_
_entity_poly.entity_id
_entity_poly.type
_entity_poly.pdbx_seq_one_letter_code
_entity_poly.pdbx_strand_id
1 'polypeptide(L)'
;MREKTHVDDIDRSVYDIRDAEHDAYRMEAGLTPAIVERLSQEKNDPAWMQQFRLHALQIYNETPLPDWGPSLAGLDIDHIATYVRPNTKMQNDWKNVPQDIKDTFERLGIPEAERKSLAGVGAQYDSELVYHNVRAEVAAQGVVYTDMESALHGEYADMVRKYFMKLVPPTDHKFAALHGAVWSGGSFVYVPKGVQVSIPLQSYFRLNAKGAGQFEHTLIIVDEGASLLFIEGCSAPKYNVANLHAGCVELYVKKNAKLRYSTIENWSKNMYNLNTKRALVEEGGVIEWVSGSFGSHTGCLYPMSILKGDNAKMAFTGVTFAGAGQDLDTGAKVVHIGRNTSSYMNTRSISKSGGVSTFRSSVVVEKAASGAKSSVSCQSLMLDSESRSDTIPAMDVRTRDAAIGHEARIGSISGDAVFYLMSRGLSEEDARALIVSGFADNVSRELPVEYAVEMNNLIRLEMKG
;
A
#
# COMPACT_ATOMS: atom_id res chain seq x y z
N MET A 1 -41.19 2.84 23.04
CA MET A 1 -40.37 2.94 21.79
C MET A 1 -38.92 2.84 22.24
N ARG A 2 -38.20 1.80 21.82
CA ARG A 2 -36.75 1.71 22.05
C ARG A 2 -36.12 2.73 21.12
N GLU A 3 -35.30 3.63 21.68
CA GLU A 3 -34.46 4.52 20.87
C GLU A 3 -33.69 3.71 19.84
N LYS A 4 -33.82 4.09 18.57
CA LYS A 4 -32.97 3.51 17.51
C LYS A 4 -31.54 3.87 17.85
N THR A 5 -30.68 2.89 17.88
CA THR A 5 -29.23 3.13 17.97
C THR A 5 -28.84 3.96 16.74
N HIS A 6 -28.66 5.25 16.93
CA HIS A 6 -28.21 6.16 15.87
C HIS A 6 -26.71 6.01 15.79
N VAL A 7 -26.20 5.47 14.68
CA VAL A 7 -24.78 5.58 14.35
C VAL A 7 -24.66 6.86 13.56
N ASP A 8 -23.88 7.81 14.05
CA ASP A 8 -23.65 9.09 13.37
C ASP A 8 -23.24 8.85 11.92
N ASP A 9 -23.84 9.61 11.01
CA ASP A 9 -23.50 9.57 9.60
C ASP A 9 -22.03 10.00 9.41
N ILE A 10 -21.22 9.10 8.85
CA ILE A 10 -19.84 9.42 8.55
C ILE A 10 -19.84 10.26 7.28
N ASP A 11 -19.41 11.51 7.43
CA ASP A 11 -19.29 12.45 6.32
C ASP A 11 -18.01 12.17 5.53
N ARG A 12 -18.11 11.88 4.23
CA ARG A 12 -16.96 11.69 3.34
C ARG A 12 -16.10 12.96 3.20
N SER A 13 -16.64 14.13 3.50
CA SER A 13 -15.89 15.39 3.47
C SER A 13 -14.62 15.35 4.32
N VAL A 14 -14.56 14.48 5.34
CA VAL A 14 -13.35 14.24 6.14
C VAL A 14 -12.17 13.77 5.29
N TYR A 15 -12.43 12.98 4.24
CA TYR A 15 -11.40 12.42 3.37
C TYR A 15 -11.16 13.25 2.10
N ASP A 16 -12.19 14.00 1.64
CA ASP A 16 -12.14 14.83 0.43
C ASP A 16 -11.64 16.26 0.70
N ILE A 17 -10.98 16.50 1.83
CA ILE A 17 -10.40 17.81 2.17
C ILE A 17 -9.38 18.17 1.11
N ARG A 18 -9.52 19.38 0.58
CA ARG A 18 -8.54 20.01 -0.31
C ARG A 18 -7.95 21.20 0.41
N ASP A 19 -6.64 21.16 0.56
CA ASP A 19 -5.91 22.35 0.97
C ASP A 19 -5.73 23.26 -0.24
N ALA A 20 -5.60 24.56 -0.01
CA ALA A 20 -5.26 25.49 -1.08
C ALA A 20 -3.91 25.08 -1.70
N GLU A 21 -3.77 25.21 -3.02
CA GLU A 21 -2.50 24.96 -3.70
C GLU A 21 -1.49 26.03 -3.28
N HIS A 22 -0.58 25.68 -2.39
CA HIS A 22 0.53 26.51 -1.91
C HIS A 22 1.88 25.81 -2.15
N ASP A 23 2.08 25.36 -3.40
CA ASP A 23 3.31 24.70 -3.78
C ASP A 23 4.48 25.70 -3.76
N ALA A 24 5.57 25.35 -3.07
CA ALA A 24 6.81 26.12 -3.17
C ALA A 24 7.47 25.92 -4.54
N TYR A 25 7.26 24.75 -5.12
CA TYR A 25 7.76 24.39 -6.44
C TYR A 25 6.90 23.28 -7.04
N ARG A 26 6.59 23.41 -8.32
CA ARG A 26 5.92 22.36 -9.11
C ARG A 26 6.69 22.18 -10.41
N MET A 27 7.09 20.95 -10.66
CA MET A 27 7.75 20.57 -11.91
C MET A 27 6.75 20.57 -13.07
N GLU A 28 7.22 20.89 -14.26
CA GLU A 28 6.43 20.74 -15.47
C GLU A 28 5.91 19.30 -15.61
N ALA A 29 4.70 19.17 -16.14
CA ALA A 29 4.12 17.85 -16.41
C ALA A 29 4.91 17.12 -17.49
N GLY A 30 4.88 15.78 -17.43
CA GLY A 30 5.53 14.92 -18.40
C GLY A 30 6.79 14.23 -17.87
N LEU A 31 7.42 13.47 -18.75
CA LEU A 31 8.57 12.64 -18.43
C LEU A 31 9.63 12.71 -19.53
N THR A 32 10.59 13.60 -19.37
CA THR A 32 11.71 13.82 -20.32
C THR A 32 13.06 13.73 -19.59
N PRO A 33 14.19 13.54 -20.31
CA PRO A 33 15.52 13.59 -19.70
C PRO A 33 15.77 14.88 -18.91
N ALA A 34 15.33 16.04 -19.44
CA ALA A 34 15.50 17.34 -18.78
C ALA A 34 14.71 17.43 -17.46
N ILE A 35 13.51 16.84 -17.39
CA ILE A 35 12.70 16.75 -16.16
C ILE A 35 13.42 15.89 -15.13
N VAL A 36 13.93 14.71 -15.53
CA VAL A 36 14.65 13.78 -14.64
C VAL A 36 15.95 14.39 -14.12
N GLU A 37 16.70 15.07 -14.98
CA GLU A 37 17.93 15.79 -14.58
C GLU A 37 17.64 16.92 -13.59
N ARG A 38 16.56 17.70 -13.83
CA ARG A 38 16.13 18.76 -12.93
C ARG A 38 15.67 18.20 -11.58
N LEU A 39 14.92 17.09 -11.57
CA LEU A 39 14.56 16.42 -10.32
C LEU A 39 15.80 15.98 -9.54
N SER A 40 16.77 15.38 -10.22
CA SER A 40 18.03 14.98 -9.60
C SER A 40 18.81 16.15 -9.00
N GLN A 41 18.79 17.31 -9.66
CA GLN A 41 19.38 18.55 -9.15
C GLN A 41 18.62 19.08 -7.93
N GLU A 42 17.28 19.13 -7.96
CA GLU A 42 16.43 19.56 -6.82
C GLU A 42 16.64 18.67 -5.58
N LYS A 43 16.90 17.38 -5.79
CA LYS A 43 17.18 16.41 -4.72
C LYS A 43 18.65 16.33 -4.32
N ASN A 44 19.55 17.08 -4.98
CA ASN A 44 21.01 17.00 -4.80
C ASN A 44 21.53 15.55 -4.89
N ASP A 45 21.00 14.76 -5.81
CA ASP A 45 21.34 13.35 -5.94
C ASP A 45 22.87 13.13 -6.11
N PRO A 46 23.45 12.11 -5.49
CA PRO A 46 24.81 11.69 -5.83
C PRO A 46 24.86 11.21 -7.29
N ALA A 47 26.03 11.33 -7.92
CA ALA A 47 26.21 11.05 -9.36
C ALA A 47 25.67 9.67 -9.78
N TRP A 48 25.79 8.63 -8.94
CA TRP A 48 25.28 7.31 -9.24
C TRP A 48 23.74 7.26 -9.29
N MET A 49 23.05 8.07 -8.47
CA MET A 49 21.60 8.15 -8.44
C MET A 49 21.07 8.90 -9.67
N GLN A 50 21.72 9.98 -10.08
CA GLN A 50 21.37 10.66 -11.33
C GLN A 50 21.50 9.74 -12.54
N GLN A 51 22.60 9.00 -12.64
CA GLN A 51 22.79 8.00 -13.70
C GLN A 51 21.74 6.89 -13.64
N PHE A 52 21.38 6.43 -12.44
CA PHE A 52 20.35 5.44 -12.24
C PHE A 52 18.98 5.95 -12.74
N ARG A 53 18.59 7.17 -12.40
CA ARG A 53 17.33 7.78 -12.86
C ARG A 53 17.26 7.86 -14.39
N LEU A 54 18.31 8.34 -15.04
CA LEU A 54 18.36 8.43 -16.50
C LEU A 54 18.32 7.06 -17.18
N HIS A 55 18.99 6.07 -16.60
CA HIS A 55 18.90 4.69 -17.08
C HIS A 55 17.49 4.10 -16.90
N ALA A 56 16.85 4.37 -15.76
CA ALA A 56 15.46 3.96 -15.53
C ALA A 56 14.49 4.62 -16.53
N LEU A 57 14.70 5.89 -16.88
CA LEU A 57 13.93 6.58 -17.93
C LEU A 57 14.11 5.92 -19.31
N GLN A 58 15.34 5.52 -19.65
CA GLN A 58 15.58 4.78 -20.90
C GLN A 58 14.78 3.48 -20.92
N ILE A 59 14.83 2.69 -19.83
CA ILE A 59 14.05 1.45 -19.69
C ILE A 59 12.55 1.72 -19.81
N TYR A 60 12.07 2.81 -19.16
CA TYR A 60 10.66 3.21 -19.27
C TYR A 60 10.23 3.42 -20.72
N ASN A 61 11.04 4.12 -21.52
CA ASN A 61 10.73 4.39 -22.92
C ASN A 61 10.72 3.11 -23.77
N GLU A 62 11.56 2.15 -23.46
CA GLU A 62 11.69 0.87 -24.18
C GLU A 62 10.65 -0.17 -23.74
N THR A 63 10.10 -0.06 -22.53
CA THR A 63 9.16 -1.03 -21.95
C THR A 63 7.73 -0.72 -22.37
N PRO A 64 7.00 -1.65 -22.99
CA PRO A 64 5.59 -1.46 -23.32
C PRO A 64 4.70 -1.43 -22.06
N LEU A 65 3.49 -0.88 -22.19
CA LEU A 65 2.46 -1.07 -21.18
C LEU A 65 2.05 -2.56 -21.13
N PRO A 66 1.62 -3.07 -19.97
CA PRO A 66 1.07 -4.42 -19.88
C PRO A 66 -0.19 -4.54 -20.75
N ASP A 67 -0.37 -5.69 -21.39
CA ASP A 67 -1.53 -6.04 -22.21
C ASP A 67 -2.62 -6.79 -21.41
N TRP A 68 -2.49 -6.82 -20.10
CA TRP A 68 -3.39 -7.47 -19.15
C TRP A 68 -3.70 -6.52 -17.98
N GLY A 69 -4.75 -6.85 -17.23
CA GLY A 69 -5.21 -6.06 -16.09
C GLY A 69 -6.20 -4.97 -16.48
N PRO A 70 -6.49 -4.03 -15.58
CA PRO A 70 -7.41 -2.93 -15.82
C PRO A 70 -6.92 -1.98 -16.91
N SER A 71 -7.87 -1.29 -17.57
CA SER A 71 -7.54 -0.29 -18.58
C SER A 71 -6.80 0.91 -17.99
N LEU A 72 -5.70 1.29 -18.61
CA LEU A 72 -4.94 2.50 -18.29
C LEU A 72 -5.16 3.62 -19.31
N ALA A 73 -6.17 3.52 -20.17
CA ALA A 73 -6.40 4.45 -21.28
C ALA A 73 -6.64 5.92 -20.87
N GLY A 74 -7.08 6.15 -19.62
CA GLY A 74 -7.26 7.50 -19.07
C GLY A 74 -6.02 8.08 -18.37
N LEU A 75 -4.92 7.32 -18.27
CA LEU A 75 -3.67 7.77 -17.69
C LEU A 75 -2.73 8.29 -18.79
N ASP A 76 -2.45 9.57 -18.76
CA ASP A 76 -1.49 10.23 -19.65
C ASP A 76 -0.38 10.87 -18.80
N ILE A 77 0.82 10.27 -18.84
CA ILE A 77 1.97 10.73 -18.06
C ILE A 77 2.43 12.13 -18.48
N ASP A 78 2.18 12.55 -19.72
CA ASP A 78 2.55 13.87 -20.20
C ASP A 78 1.74 14.99 -19.54
N HIS A 79 0.64 14.64 -18.87
CA HIS A 79 -0.19 15.57 -18.09
C HIS A 79 -0.01 15.40 -16.56
N ILE A 80 0.91 14.57 -16.11
CA ILE A 80 1.23 14.34 -14.69
C ILE A 80 2.48 15.11 -14.29
N ALA A 81 2.36 16.00 -13.30
CA ALA A 81 3.53 16.57 -12.65
C ALA A 81 4.21 15.51 -11.76
N THR A 82 5.47 15.21 -12.05
CA THR A 82 6.19 14.11 -11.37
C THR A 82 6.80 14.51 -10.04
N TYR A 83 6.83 15.81 -9.74
CA TYR A 83 7.33 16.33 -8.47
C TYR A 83 6.63 17.63 -8.08
N VAL A 84 6.14 17.68 -6.84
CA VAL A 84 5.51 18.85 -6.23
C VAL A 84 6.04 19.01 -4.82
N ARG A 85 6.71 20.13 -4.55
CA ARG A 85 7.24 20.44 -3.22
C ARG A 85 6.30 21.40 -2.49
N PRO A 86 5.74 21.00 -1.33
CA PRO A 86 4.92 21.87 -0.50
C PRO A 86 5.75 23.03 0.07
N ASN A 87 5.08 24.12 0.45
CA ASN A 87 5.73 25.28 1.04
C ASN A 87 6.02 25.06 2.54
N THR A 88 6.69 23.98 2.84
CA THR A 88 7.15 23.66 4.20
C THR A 88 8.42 22.83 4.16
N LYS A 89 9.16 22.82 5.27
CA LYS A 89 10.31 21.93 5.48
C LYS A 89 9.89 20.84 6.47
N MET A 90 10.55 19.70 6.43
CA MET A 90 10.38 18.63 7.40
C MET A 90 10.53 19.16 8.83
N GLN A 91 9.60 18.78 9.69
CA GLN A 91 9.52 19.15 11.10
C GLN A 91 9.60 17.90 11.97
N ASN A 92 10.26 18.00 13.12
CA ASN A 92 10.32 16.95 14.15
C ASN A 92 9.35 17.22 15.30
N ASP A 93 8.78 18.43 15.38
CA ASP A 93 7.72 18.79 16.32
C ASP A 93 6.47 19.15 15.54
N TRP A 94 5.37 18.45 15.82
CA TRP A 94 4.07 18.66 15.19
C TRP A 94 3.58 20.10 15.29
N LYS A 95 3.96 20.81 16.36
CA LYS A 95 3.56 22.22 16.55
C LYS A 95 4.07 23.16 15.44
N ASN A 96 5.17 22.80 14.80
CA ASN A 96 5.81 23.59 13.74
C ASN A 96 5.31 23.27 12.32
N VAL A 97 4.51 22.23 12.15
CA VAL A 97 3.88 21.91 10.85
C VAL A 97 2.85 22.99 10.50
N PRO A 98 2.72 23.47 9.26
CA PRO A 98 1.68 24.42 8.83
C PRO A 98 0.27 23.98 9.22
N GLN A 99 -0.60 24.94 9.54
CA GLN A 99 -1.91 24.66 10.14
C GLN A 99 -2.83 23.89 9.18
N ASP A 100 -2.84 24.23 7.90
CA ASP A 100 -3.61 23.54 6.85
C ASP A 100 -3.23 22.07 6.73
N ILE A 101 -1.92 21.78 6.71
CA ILE A 101 -1.40 20.42 6.71
C ILE A 101 -1.76 19.69 8.01
N LYS A 102 -1.64 20.35 9.16
CA LYS A 102 -2.09 19.80 10.46
C LYS A 102 -3.56 19.41 10.43
N ASP A 103 -4.41 20.33 9.99
CA ASP A 103 -5.86 20.12 9.95
C ASP A 103 -6.21 18.89 9.09
N THR A 104 -5.50 18.71 7.96
CA THR A 104 -5.65 17.53 7.12
C THR A 104 -5.26 16.25 7.84
N PHE A 105 -4.06 16.19 8.42
CA PHE A 105 -3.59 14.99 9.12
C PHE A 105 -4.34 14.73 10.43
N GLU A 106 -4.77 15.76 11.16
CA GLU A 106 -5.59 15.61 12.37
C GLU A 106 -6.96 15.03 12.07
N ARG A 107 -7.60 15.45 10.97
CA ARG A 107 -8.88 14.87 10.51
C ARG A 107 -8.72 13.42 10.07
N LEU A 108 -7.56 13.05 9.55
CA LEU A 108 -7.20 11.67 9.22
C LEU A 108 -6.77 10.84 10.46
N GLY A 109 -6.76 11.43 11.65
CA GLY A 109 -6.50 10.75 12.94
C GLY A 109 -5.04 10.45 13.25
N ILE A 110 -4.08 10.91 12.42
CA ILE A 110 -2.66 10.54 12.53
C ILE A 110 -1.99 11.05 13.83
N PRO A 111 -2.12 12.33 14.26
CA PRO A 111 -1.48 12.80 15.49
C PRO A 111 -2.01 12.12 16.74
N GLU A 112 -3.27 11.74 16.73
CA GLU A 112 -3.86 11.01 17.86
C GLU A 112 -3.31 9.59 17.95
N ALA A 113 -3.14 8.91 16.81
CA ALA A 113 -2.55 7.59 16.74
C ALA A 113 -1.08 7.60 17.20
N GLU A 114 -0.28 8.61 16.81
CA GLU A 114 1.10 8.78 17.28
C GLU A 114 1.19 8.85 18.80
N ARG A 115 0.34 9.65 19.43
CA ARG A 115 0.38 9.85 20.88
C ARG A 115 -0.05 8.62 21.67
N LYS A 116 -0.94 7.80 21.11
CA LYS A 116 -1.58 6.69 21.83
C LYS A 116 -0.99 5.31 21.52
N SER A 117 -0.65 5.02 20.28
CA SER A 117 -0.39 3.65 19.84
C SER A 117 0.85 3.43 18.99
N LEU A 118 1.56 4.49 18.53
CA LEU A 118 2.67 4.34 17.58
C LEU A 118 4.04 4.59 18.20
N ALA A 119 5.05 3.86 17.69
CA ALA A 119 6.46 4.02 18.06
C ALA A 119 7.17 5.13 17.28
N GLY A 120 6.61 5.52 16.15
CA GLY A 120 7.09 6.62 15.31
C GLY A 120 6.16 6.86 14.12
N VAL A 121 6.17 8.08 13.62
CA VAL A 121 5.32 8.54 12.50
C VAL A 121 6.15 9.33 11.50
N GLY A 122 5.98 9.02 10.22
CA GLY A 122 6.38 9.86 9.09
C GLY A 122 5.13 10.30 8.32
N ALA A 123 5.02 11.59 8.04
CA ALA A 123 3.94 12.14 7.24
C ALA A 123 4.50 12.83 6.01
N GLN A 124 4.13 12.32 4.83
CA GLN A 124 4.47 12.91 3.55
C GLN A 124 3.26 13.64 2.98
N TYR A 125 3.52 14.82 2.43
CA TYR A 125 2.54 15.64 1.74
C TYR A 125 3.06 15.95 0.34
N ASP A 126 2.33 15.53 -0.68
CA ASP A 126 2.79 15.50 -2.07
C ASP A 126 4.11 14.73 -2.23
N SER A 127 5.18 15.37 -2.67
CA SER A 127 6.46 14.69 -2.95
C SER A 127 7.48 14.75 -1.80
N GLU A 128 7.14 15.36 -0.64
CA GLU A 128 8.08 15.60 0.45
C GLU A 128 7.56 15.14 1.81
N LEU A 129 8.48 14.63 2.65
CA LEU A 129 8.20 14.41 4.06
C LEU A 129 8.08 15.76 4.78
N VAL A 130 6.94 16.00 5.45
CA VAL A 130 6.64 17.25 6.17
C VAL A 130 6.73 17.11 7.68
N TYR A 131 6.60 15.90 8.18
CA TYR A 131 6.72 15.57 9.59
C TYR A 131 7.35 14.20 9.80
N HIS A 132 8.21 14.11 10.81
CA HIS A 132 8.82 12.85 11.21
C HIS A 132 9.17 12.85 12.70
N ASN A 133 8.80 11.77 13.38
CA ASN A 133 9.15 11.56 14.78
C ASN A 133 9.31 10.05 15.10
N VAL A 134 10.23 9.73 15.97
CA VAL A 134 10.45 8.38 16.54
C VAL A 134 10.58 8.52 18.04
N ARG A 135 9.92 7.63 18.80
CA ARG A 135 10.07 7.60 20.25
C ARG A 135 11.52 7.33 20.67
N ALA A 136 11.99 8.08 21.65
CA ALA A 136 13.38 7.97 22.13
C ALA A 136 13.77 6.55 22.55
N GLU A 137 12.85 5.81 23.18
CA GLU A 137 13.05 4.41 23.60
C GLU A 137 13.25 3.42 22.43
N VAL A 138 12.68 3.73 21.25
CA VAL A 138 12.86 2.92 20.04
C VAL A 138 14.17 3.28 19.37
N ALA A 139 14.47 4.57 19.26
CA ALA A 139 15.74 5.05 18.72
C ALA A 139 16.94 4.58 19.58
N ALA A 140 16.80 4.54 20.92
CA ALA A 140 17.83 4.05 21.83
C ALA A 140 18.17 2.57 21.65
N GLN A 141 17.32 1.78 21.01
CA GLN A 141 17.59 0.40 20.61
C GLN A 141 18.36 0.29 19.30
N GLY A 142 18.73 1.42 18.69
CA GLY A 142 19.41 1.49 17.41
C GLY A 142 18.48 1.34 16.18
N VAL A 143 17.16 1.41 16.40
CA VAL A 143 16.20 1.43 15.29
C VAL A 143 16.32 2.73 14.54
N VAL A 144 16.51 2.64 13.24
CA VAL A 144 16.55 3.78 12.33
C VAL A 144 15.20 3.88 11.62
N TYR A 145 14.59 5.04 11.69
CA TYR A 145 13.45 5.41 10.85
C TYR A 145 13.67 6.85 10.40
N THR A 146 13.80 7.07 9.10
CA THR A 146 14.02 8.38 8.49
C THR A 146 13.42 8.40 7.08
N ASP A 147 13.44 9.55 6.41
CA ASP A 147 13.10 9.62 4.99
C ASP A 147 14.23 9.06 4.10
N MET A 148 13.85 8.68 2.87
CA MET A 148 14.80 8.06 1.94
C MET A 148 15.91 9.02 1.47
N GLU A 149 15.63 10.31 1.30
CA GLU A 149 16.65 11.30 0.92
C GLU A 149 17.68 11.48 2.02
N SER A 150 17.24 11.62 3.28
CA SER A 150 18.15 11.70 4.43
C SER A 150 19.02 10.44 4.54
N ALA A 151 18.45 9.26 4.30
CA ALA A 151 19.22 8.01 4.29
C ALA A 151 20.22 7.95 3.13
N LEU A 152 19.85 8.46 1.95
CA LEU A 152 20.71 8.51 0.76
C LEU A 152 21.93 9.39 0.93
N HIS A 153 21.79 10.51 1.67
CA HIS A 153 22.86 11.50 1.87
C HIS A 153 23.61 11.35 3.20
N GLY A 154 23.05 10.55 4.14
CA GLY A 154 23.57 10.39 5.49
C GLY A 154 24.47 9.17 5.69
N GLU A 155 24.55 8.75 6.94
CA GLU A 155 25.35 7.57 7.36
C GLU A 155 24.88 6.24 6.78
N TYR A 156 23.65 6.18 6.24
CA TYR A 156 23.05 4.98 5.63
C TYR A 156 23.20 4.91 4.11
N ALA A 157 23.94 5.86 3.49
CA ALA A 157 24.10 5.97 2.04
C ALA A 157 24.59 4.66 1.37
N ASP A 158 25.55 3.97 1.99
CA ASP A 158 26.04 2.68 1.48
C ASP A 158 24.99 1.57 1.58
N MET A 159 24.17 1.59 2.63
CA MET A 159 23.07 0.65 2.81
C MET A 159 21.98 0.91 1.77
N VAL A 160 21.60 2.17 1.54
CA VAL A 160 20.67 2.56 0.47
C VAL A 160 21.21 2.08 -0.88
N ARG A 161 22.46 2.37 -1.22
CA ARG A 161 23.07 1.96 -2.49
C ARG A 161 23.09 0.44 -2.68
N LYS A 162 23.23 -0.31 -1.59
CA LYS A 162 23.21 -1.79 -1.59
C LYS A 162 21.85 -2.38 -1.87
N TYR A 163 20.78 -1.76 -1.37
CA TYR A 163 19.44 -2.36 -1.35
C TYR A 163 18.44 -1.68 -2.28
N PHE A 164 18.59 -0.39 -2.57
CA PHE A 164 17.66 0.42 -3.37
C PHE A 164 17.43 -0.17 -4.76
N MET A 165 16.18 -0.44 -5.09
CA MET A 165 15.71 -1.02 -6.34
C MET A 165 16.47 -2.29 -6.78
N LYS A 166 16.78 -3.17 -5.82
CA LYS A 166 17.37 -4.50 -6.06
C LYS A 166 16.33 -5.61 -6.06
N LEU A 167 15.25 -5.47 -5.31
CA LEU A 167 14.13 -6.40 -5.36
C LEU A 167 13.15 -6.00 -6.48
N VAL A 168 12.96 -4.72 -6.72
CA VAL A 168 12.13 -4.16 -7.78
C VAL A 168 13.03 -3.37 -8.73
N PRO A 169 13.79 -4.02 -9.62
CA PRO A 169 14.64 -3.32 -10.57
C PRO A 169 13.79 -2.57 -11.62
N PRO A 170 14.30 -1.49 -12.23
CA PRO A 170 13.59 -0.78 -13.30
C PRO A 170 13.14 -1.66 -14.46
N THR A 171 13.83 -2.77 -14.68
CA THR A 171 13.53 -3.76 -15.74
C THR A 171 12.35 -4.68 -15.43
N ASP A 172 11.75 -4.58 -14.22
CA ASP A 172 10.66 -5.46 -13.81
C ASP A 172 9.39 -5.22 -14.64
N HIS A 173 8.99 -3.95 -14.78
CA HIS A 173 7.89 -3.49 -15.62
C HIS A 173 7.93 -1.95 -15.78
N LYS A 174 7.11 -1.43 -16.69
CA LYS A 174 7.09 0.00 -17.05
C LYS A 174 6.95 0.95 -15.86
N PHE A 175 6.09 0.63 -14.86
CA PHE A 175 5.89 1.50 -13.69
C PHE A 175 7.03 1.39 -12.66
N ALA A 176 7.77 0.29 -12.61
CA ALA A 176 9.01 0.20 -11.85
C ALA A 176 10.10 1.08 -12.49
N ALA A 177 10.17 1.12 -13.82
CA ALA A 177 11.06 2.01 -14.53
C ALA A 177 10.68 3.49 -14.31
N LEU A 178 9.38 3.82 -14.41
CA LEU A 178 8.86 5.17 -14.08
C LEU A 178 9.27 5.58 -12.66
N HIS A 179 8.99 4.72 -11.69
CA HIS A 179 9.38 4.97 -10.29
C HIS A 179 10.88 5.23 -10.17
N GLY A 180 11.72 4.38 -10.75
CA GLY A 180 13.17 4.56 -10.72
C GLY A 180 13.66 5.90 -11.30
N ALA A 181 12.96 6.43 -12.32
CA ALA A 181 13.31 7.71 -12.93
C ALA A 181 12.91 8.91 -12.06
N VAL A 182 11.76 8.86 -11.36
CA VAL A 182 11.15 10.06 -10.72
C VAL A 182 10.85 9.89 -9.24
N TRP A 183 11.32 8.87 -8.57
CA TRP A 183 11.03 8.66 -7.15
C TRP A 183 11.40 9.89 -6.29
N SER A 184 10.58 10.16 -5.29
CA SER A 184 10.80 11.22 -4.30
C SER A 184 10.05 10.90 -3.01
N GLY A 185 10.65 11.22 -1.87
CA GLY A 185 10.07 10.89 -0.57
C GLY A 185 10.12 9.39 -0.24
N GLY A 186 9.31 9.01 0.71
CA GLY A 186 9.25 7.64 1.22
C GLY A 186 10.05 7.44 2.50
N SER A 187 10.20 6.18 2.90
CA SER A 187 10.69 5.82 4.22
C SER A 187 11.87 4.86 4.17
N PHE A 188 12.87 5.13 4.96
CA PHE A 188 13.97 4.20 5.25
C PHE A 188 13.86 3.69 6.68
N VAL A 189 13.78 2.37 6.85
CA VAL A 189 13.72 1.72 8.17
C VAL A 189 14.79 0.64 8.27
N TYR A 190 15.58 0.68 9.33
CA TYR A 190 16.50 -0.39 9.70
C TYR A 190 16.26 -0.80 11.14
N VAL A 191 15.96 -2.07 11.35
CA VAL A 191 15.82 -2.68 12.69
C VAL A 191 17.01 -3.57 12.95
N PRO A 192 17.88 -3.26 13.93
CA PRO A 192 19.08 -4.03 14.22
C PRO A 192 18.79 -5.45 14.67
N LYS A 193 19.81 -6.32 14.53
CA LYS A 193 19.75 -7.72 14.93
C LYS A 193 19.18 -7.92 16.35
N GLY A 194 18.17 -8.78 16.45
CA GLY A 194 17.55 -9.19 17.72
C GLY A 194 16.59 -8.17 18.34
N VAL A 195 16.46 -6.96 17.80
CA VAL A 195 15.60 -5.90 18.32
C VAL A 195 14.13 -6.22 18.01
N GLN A 196 13.26 -6.11 19.03
CA GLN A 196 11.83 -6.37 18.92
C GLN A 196 11.06 -5.04 19.00
N VAL A 197 10.56 -4.56 17.88
CA VAL A 197 9.70 -3.36 17.81
C VAL A 197 8.25 -3.80 17.86
N SER A 198 7.70 -3.84 19.09
CA SER A 198 6.34 -4.35 19.36
C SER A 198 5.23 -3.31 19.12
N ILE A 199 5.59 -2.03 19.09
CA ILE A 199 4.67 -0.92 18.80
C ILE A 199 4.89 -0.52 17.33
N PRO A 200 3.84 -0.33 16.51
CA PRO A 200 4.01 -0.05 15.11
C PRO A 200 4.75 1.26 14.81
N LEU A 201 5.57 1.26 13.75
CA LEU A 201 5.98 2.46 13.03
C LEU A 201 4.97 2.73 11.92
N GLN A 202 4.74 3.99 11.57
CA GLN A 202 3.80 4.40 10.53
C GLN A 202 4.42 5.38 9.54
N SER A 203 4.11 5.18 8.25
CA SER A 203 4.20 6.22 7.22
C SER A 203 2.81 6.56 6.70
N TYR A 204 2.53 7.83 6.50
CA TYR A 204 1.30 8.27 5.86
C TYR A 204 1.60 9.17 4.67
N PHE A 205 1.00 8.84 3.53
CA PHE A 205 1.21 9.52 2.26
C PHE A 205 -0.07 10.23 1.83
N ARG A 206 0.00 11.57 1.70
CA ARG A 206 -1.09 12.41 1.22
C ARG A 206 -0.70 13.08 -0.08
N LEU A 207 -1.38 12.77 -1.17
CA LEU A 207 -1.25 13.49 -2.44
C LEU A 207 -2.35 14.54 -2.53
N ASN A 208 -2.02 15.81 -2.27
CA ASN A 208 -2.97 16.91 -2.38
C ASN A 208 -2.92 17.63 -3.74
N ALA A 209 -1.80 17.60 -4.43
CA ALA A 209 -1.61 18.29 -5.69
C ALA A 209 -2.47 17.72 -6.82
N LYS A 210 -3.22 18.59 -7.53
CA LYS A 210 -4.06 18.22 -8.67
C LYS A 210 -3.21 17.89 -9.89
N GLY A 211 -3.51 16.78 -10.60
CA GLY A 211 -2.76 16.38 -11.81
C GLY A 211 -1.29 16.07 -11.53
N ALA A 212 -1.01 15.53 -10.35
CA ALA A 212 0.33 15.14 -9.93
C ALA A 212 0.45 13.64 -9.69
N GLY A 213 1.69 13.16 -9.64
CA GLY A 213 2.05 11.83 -9.22
C GLY A 213 2.73 11.82 -7.86
N GLN A 214 2.59 10.70 -7.15
CA GLN A 214 3.32 10.38 -5.93
C GLN A 214 4.14 9.11 -6.15
N PHE A 215 5.45 9.17 -5.87
CA PHE A 215 6.43 8.15 -6.24
C PHE A 215 7.36 7.85 -5.06
N GLU A 216 6.81 7.68 -3.88
CA GLU A 216 7.57 7.40 -2.67
C GLU A 216 8.26 6.04 -2.71
N HIS A 217 9.49 5.97 -2.18
CA HIS A 217 10.25 4.74 -2.04
C HIS A 217 10.36 4.33 -0.58
N THR A 218 9.79 3.18 -0.23
CA THR A 218 9.90 2.61 1.13
C THR A 218 10.88 1.44 1.11
N LEU A 219 11.98 1.58 1.85
CA LEU A 219 12.99 0.54 2.04
C LEU A 219 13.06 0.13 3.51
N ILE A 220 12.69 -1.12 3.81
CA ILE A 220 12.72 -1.65 5.18
C ILE A 220 13.63 -2.86 5.25
N ILE A 221 14.56 -2.83 6.20
CA ILE A 221 15.47 -3.94 6.50
C ILE A 221 15.25 -4.35 7.96
N VAL A 222 14.72 -5.55 8.18
CA VAL A 222 14.58 -6.16 9.51
C VAL A 222 15.66 -7.22 9.65
N ASP A 223 16.66 -6.94 10.49
CA ASP A 223 17.86 -7.75 10.59
C ASP A 223 17.61 -9.06 11.37
N GLU A 224 18.60 -9.93 11.41
CA GLU A 224 18.51 -11.29 11.96
C GLU A 224 17.84 -11.33 13.33
N GLY A 225 16.78 -12.13 13.47
CA GLY A 225 16.03 -12.32 14.72
C GLY A 225 15.26 -11.09 15.22
N ALA A 226 15.22 -10.00 14.44
CA ALA A 226 14.48 -8.79 14.80
C ALA A 226 13.00 -8.88 14.40
N SER A 227 12.17 -7.99 14.94
CA SER A 227 10.77 -7.88 14.54
C SER A 227 10.30 -6.44 14.41
N LEU A 228 9.38 -6.21 13.44
CA LEU A 228 8.77 -4.92 13.17
C LEU A 228 7.30 -5.06 12.78
N LEU A 229 6.48 -4.16 13.31
CA LEU A 229 5.15 -3.85 12.82
C LEU A 229 5.22 -2.51 12.09
N PHE A 230 4.85 -2.47 10.82
CA PHE A 230 4.86 -1.25 10.00
C PHE A 230 3.50 -1.03 9.37
N ILE A 231 3.04 0.21 9.38
CA ILE A 231 1.75 0.61 8.83
C ILE A 231 1.96 1.71 7.79
N GLU A 232 1.35 1.53 6.64
CA GLU A 232 1.30 2.51 5.57
C GLU A 232 -0.15 2.95 5.37
N GLY A 233 -0.38 4.25 5.44
CA GLY A 233 -1.65 4.88 5.09
C GLY A 233 -1.47 5.76 3.86
N CYS A 234 -2.44 5.71 2.93
CA CYS A 234 -2.40 6.52 1.72
C CYS A 234 -3.76 7.16 1.45
N SER A 235 -3.76 8.45 1.05
CA SER A 235 -5.00 9.13 0.68
C SER A 235 -4.79 10.28 -0.31
N ALA A 236 -5.85 10.65 -1.03
CA ALA A 236 -5.90 11.83 -1.87
C ALA A 236 -7.32 12.41 -1.90
N PRO A 237 -7.50 13.75 -2.03
CA PRO A 237 -8.80 14.35 -2.27
C PRO A 237 -9.26 14.07 -3.70
N LYS A 238 -10.56 14.25 -3.94
CA LYS A 238 -11.16 14.05 -5.26
C LYS A 238 -10.91 15.24 -6.18
N TYR A 239 -10.37 14.99 -7.36
CA TYR A 239 -10.23 15.95 -8.46
C TYR A 239 -10.97 15.48 -9.70
N ASN A 240 -11.11 16.37 -10.69
CA ASN A 240 -11.70 16.10 -12.01
C ASN A 240 -10.63 15.79 -13.08
N VAL A 241 -9.42 15.48 -12.67
CA VAL A 241 -8.29 15.07 -13.52
C VAL A 241 -7.62 13.85 -12.91
N ALA A 242 -6.91 13.08 -13.74
CA ALA A 242 -6.17 11.93 -13.27
C ALA A 242 -5.02 12.35 -12.34
N ASN A 243 -4.83 11.58 -11.28
CA ASN A 243 -3.65 11.57 -10.43
C ASN A 243 -3.04 10.16 -10.49
N LEU A 244 -1.74 10.06 -10.26
CA LEU A 244 -1.01 8.79 -10.31
C LEU A 244 -0.32 8.52 -8.97
N HIS A 245 -0.46 7.31 -8.48
CA HIS A 245 0.39 6.75 -7.42
C HIS A 245 1.18 5.57 -7.98
N ALA A 246 2.49 5.68 -8.01
CA ALA A 246 3.39 4.61 -8.43
C ALA A 246 4.59 4.51 -7.48
N GLY A 247 4.29 4.28 -6.21
CA GLY A 247 5.25 4.03 -5.15
C GLY A 247 5.96 2.67 -5.30
N CYS A 248 7.07 2.50 -4.59
CA CYS A 248 7.81 1.25 -4.55
C CYS A 248 8.17 0.89 -3.11
N VAL A 249 7.91 -0.36 -2.73
CA VAL A 249 8.21 -0.90 -1.39
C VAL A 249 9.11 -2.11 -1.51
N GLU A 250 10.29 -2.05 -0.92
CA GLU A 250 11.27 -3.13 -0.84
C GLU A 250 11.52 -3.55 0.60
N LEU A 251 11.22 -4.80 0.93
CA LEU A 251 11.30 -5.34 2.29
C LEU A 251 12.33 -6.48 2.35
N TYR A 252 13.30 -6.35 3.23
CA TYR A 252 14.32 -7.36 3.50
C TYR A 252 14.10 -7.95 4.88
N VAL A 253 13.57 -9.17 4.92
CA VAL A 253 13.33 -9.93 6.16
C VAL A 253 14.46 -10.95 6.32
N LYS A 254 15.41 -10.64 7.19
CA LYS A 254 16.60 -11.44 7.41
C LYS A 254 16.31 -12.74 8.17
N LYS A 255 17.33 -13.56 8.40
CA LYS A 255 17.20 -14.85 9.06
C LYS A 255 16.44 -14.73 10.41
N ASN A 256 15.40 -15.57 10.58
CA ASN A 256 14.53 -15.59 11.76
C ASN A 256 13.88 -14.24 12.12
N ALA A 257 13.89 -13.26 11.23
CA ALA A 257 13.23 -11.97 11.45
C ALA A 257 11.73 -12.07 11.15
N LYS A 258 10.96 -11.14 11.72
CA LYS A 258 9.52 -11.03 11.47
C LYS A 258 9.14 -9.59 11.08
N LEU A 259 8.44 -9.44 9.96
CA LEU A 259 7.86 -8.17 9.54
C LEU A 259 6.37 -8.35 9.26
N ARG A 260 5.53 -7.50 9.89
CA ARG A 260 4.16 -7.29 9.45
C ARG A 260 4.09 -5.92 8.78
N TYR A 261 3.64 -5.90 7.53
CA TYR A 261 3.44 -4.70 6.73
C TYR A 261 1.95 -4.54 6.42
N SER A 262 1.35 -3.53 7.03
CA SER A 262 -0.08 -3.24 6.87
C SER A 262 -0.28 -2.00 6.01
N THR A 263 -1.14 -2.07 5.00
CA THR A 263 -1.48 -0.91 4.14
C THR A 263 -2.97 -0.65 4.19
N ILE A 264 -3.35 0.62 4.39
CA ILE A 264 -4.71 1.10 4.16
C ILE A 264 -4.67 2.21 3.13
N GLU A 265 -5.30 1.95 1.99
CA GLU A 265 -5.37 2.87 0.87
C GLU A 265 -6.79 3.43 0.74
N ASN A 266 -6.89 4.75 0.84
CA ASN A 266 -8.14 5.49 0.69
C ASN A 266 -7.96 6.58 -0.38
N TRP A 267 -7.78 6.13 -1.61
CA TRP A 267 -7.61 7.03 -2.74
C TRP A 267 -8.95 7.56 -3.27
N SER A 268 -8.93 8.72 -3.87
CA SER A 268 -10.09 9.24 -4.58
C SER A 268 -10.31 8.52 -5.92
N LYS A 269 -11.55 8.58 -6.44
CA LYS A 269 -11.96 7.87 -7.67
C LYS A 269 -11.36 8.44 -8.98
N ASN A 270 -10.40 9.34 -8.92
CA ASN A 270 -9.62 9.82 -10.07
C ASN A 270 -8.16 9.32 -10.03
N MET A 271 -7.80 8.50 -9.05
CA MET A 271 -6.46 7.99 -8.85
C MET A 271 -6.20 6.73 -9.66
N TYR A 272 -5.07 6.68 -10.35
CA TYR A 272 -4.44 5.45 -10.85
C TYR A 272 -3.42 4.99 -9.81
N ASN A 273 -3.69 3.86 -9.16
CA ASN A 273 -2.84 3.32 -8.10
C ASN A 273 -2.08 2.09 -8.59
N LEU A 274 -0.82 2.29 -8.96
CA LEU A 274 0.04 1.31 -9.63
C LEU A 274 1.30 1.01 -8.78
N ASN A 275 1.11 0.80 -7.49
CA ASN A 275 2.17 0.60 -6.51
C ASN A 275 2.81 -0.79 -6.62
N THR A 276 4.12 -0.88 -6.43
CA THR A 276 4.88 -2.14 -6.49
C THR A 276 5.49 -2.47 -5.14
N LYS A 277 5.14 -3.63 -4.57
CA LYS A 277 5.63 -4.07 -3.25
C LYS A 277 6.30 -5.44 -3.35
N ARG A 278 7.51 -5.58 -2.78
CA ARG A 278 8.24 -6.84 -2.81
C ARG A 278 9.01 -7.11 -1.52
N ALA A 279 8.97 -8.35 -1.05
CA ALA A 279 9.74 -8.81 0.11
C ALA A 279 10.68 -9.96 -0.26
N LEU A 280 11.91 -9.92 0.24
CA LEU A 280 12.84 -11.03 0.27
C LEU A 280 12.89 -11.59 1.68
N VAL A 281 12.59 -12.89 1.83
CA VAL A 281 12.52 -13.57 3.12
C VAL A 281 13.60 -14.63 3.22
N GLU A 282 14.51 -14.47 4.18
CA GLU A 282 15.61 -15.38 4.44
C GLU A 282 15.17 -16.54 5.36
N GLU A 283 16.10 -17.43 5.72
CA GLU A 283 15.85 -18.64 6.51
C GLU A 283 15.05 -18.36 7.78
N GLY A 284 13.95 -19.09 7.98
CA GLY A 284 13.07 -18.94 9.14
C GLY A 284 12.37 -17.59 9.26
N GLY A 285 12.59 -16.67 8.32
CA GLY A 285 11.95 -15.35 8.30
C GLY A 285 10.46 -15.43 8.02
N VAL A 286 9.72 -14.41 8.48
CA VAL A 286 8.26 -14.32 8.33
C VAL A 286 7.86 -12.96 7.82
N ILE A 287 7.13 -12.90 6.71
CA ILE A 287 6.44 -11.70 6.21
C ILE A 287 4.93 -11.87 6.32
N GLU A 288 4.28 -10.89 6.92
CA GLU A 288 2.82 -10.79 6.99
C GLU A 288 2.37 -9.51 6.30
N TRP A 289 1.58 -9.64 5.23
CA TRP A 289 0.96 -8.52 4.53
C TRP A 289 -0.49 -8.39 4.96
N VAL A 290 -0.92 -7.17 5.31
CA VAL A 290 -2.32 -6.84 5.56
C VAL A 290 -2.68 -5.68 4.65
N SER A 291 -3.73 -5.81 3.82
CA SER A 291 -4.08 -4.81 2.82
C SER A 291 -5.57 -4.48 2.83
N GLY A 292 -5.88 -3.20 2.93
CA GLY A 292 -7.21 -2.64 2.70
C GLY A 292 -7.17 -1.67 1.52
N SER A 293 -7.84 -2.00 0.41
CA SER A 293 -7.87 -1.19 -0.80
C SER A 293 -9.25 -0.60 -1.02
N PHE A 294 -9.34 0.72 -0.89
CA PHE A 294 -10.55 1.52 -1.07
C PHE A 294 -10.27 2.70 -2.00
N GLY A 295 -11.25 3.10 -2.76
CA GLY A 295 -11.08 4.20 -3.71
C GLY A 295 -10.33 3.78 -4.97
N SER A 296 -9.61 4.72 -5.57
CA SER A 296 -9.00 4.66 -6.90
C SER A 296 -10.00 4.50 -8.05
N HIS A 297 -9.63 4.99 -9.23
CA HIS A 297 -10.30 4.65 -10.49
C HIS A 297 -9.82 3.28 -10.96
N THR A 298 -8.53 3.11 -10.99
CA THR A 298 -7.84 1.89 -11.39
C THR A 298 -6.78 1.55 -10.35
N GLY A 299 -6.78 0.30 -9.88
CA GLY A 299 -5.78 -0.20 -8.93
C GLY A 299 -5.11 -1.49 -9.42
N CYS A 300 -3.77 -1.52 -9.38
CA CYS A 300 -2.97 -2.74 -9.63
C CYS A 300 -2.04 -2.97 -8.44
N LEU A 301 -2.39 -3.90 -7.55
CA LEU A 301 -1.71 -4.12 -6.28
C LEU A 301 -1.40 -5.59 -6.05
N TYR A 302 -0.15 -5.98 -6.24
CA TYR A 302 0.30 -7.37 -6.14
C TYR A 302 1.57 -7.50 -5.29
N PRO A 303 1.48 -7.38 -3.94
CA PRO A 303 2.65 -7.61 -3.10
C PRO A 303 3.24 -9.00 -3.38
N MET A 304 4.54 -9.03 -3.63
CA MET A 304 5.26 -10.25 -3.96
C MET A 304 6.21 -10.63 -2.83
N SER A 305 6.23 -11.91 -2.47
CA SER A 305 7.17 -12.46 -1.50
C SER A 305 8.07 -13.51 -2.14
N ILE A 306 9.39 -13.36 -1.98
CA ILE A 306 10.40 -14.33 -2.39
C ILE A 306 10.88 -15.07 -1.13
N LEU A 307 10.41 -16.30 -0.93
CA LEU A 307 10.79 -17.16 0.18
C LEU A 307 12.10 -17.88 -0.15
N LYS A 308 13.21 -17.13 -0.01
CA LYS A 308 14.54 -17.55 -0.43
C LYS A 308 15.16 -18.59 0.50
N GLY A 309 14.98 -18.41 1.82
CA GLY A 309 15.57 -19.28 2.82
C GLY A 309 14.69 -20.46 3.20
N ASP A 310 15.30 -21.51 3.75
CA ASP A 310 14.57 -22.67 4.29
C ASP A 310 13.63 -22.22 5.43
N ASN A 311 12.44 -22.82 5.52
CA ASN A 311 11.41 -22.53 6.53
C ASN A 311 10.86 -21.08 6.49
N ALA A 312 11.16 -20.29 5.45
CA ALA A 312 10.59 -18.94 5.30
C ALA A 312 9.08 -19.00 5.11
N LYS A 313 8.37 -17.98 5.63
CA LYS A 313 6.90 -17.96 5.64
C LYS A 313 6.35 -16.63 5.13
N MET A 314 5.19 -16.73 4.48
CA MET A 314 4.41 -15.57 4.03
C MET A 314 2.95 -15.76 4.39
N ALA A 315 2.32 -14.70 4.91
CA ALA A 315 0.87 -14.58 5.00
C ALA A 315 0.41 -13.30 4.28
N PHE A 316 -0.70 -13.38 3.56
CA PHE A 316 -1.36 -12.24 2.94
C PHE A 316 -2.83 -12.24 3.33
N THR A 317 -3.29 -11.15 3.92
CA THR A 317 -4.71 -10.94 4.26
C THR A 317 -5.15 -9.62 3.63
N GLY A 318 -6.18 -9.66 2.77
CA GLY A 318 -6.60 -8.49 2.01
C GLY A 318 -8.11 -8.29 1.94
N VAL A 319 -8.55 -7.03 1.92
CA VAL A 319 -9.91 -6.63 1.56
C VAL A 319 -9.86 -5.57 0.47
N THR A 320 -10.73 -5.73 -0.53
CA THR A 320 -10.89 -4.78 -1.64
C THR A 320 -12.36 -4.42 -1.78
N PHE A 321 -12.66 -3.13 -1.93
CA PHE A 321 -14.01 -2.65 -2.20
C PHE A 321 -14.00 -1.85 -3.50
N ALA A 322 -14.70 -2.35 -4.52
CA ALA A 322 -14.86 -1.71 -5.83
C ALA A 322 -16.30 -1.19 -6.00
N GLY A 323 -16.43 0.13 -6.03
CA GLY A 323 -17.70 0.82 -6.29
C GLY A 323 -17.83 1.30 -7.75
N ALA A 324 -18.83 2.13 -8.01
CA ALA A 324 -19.11 2.67 -9.35
C ALA A 324 -17.87 3.32 -10.00
N GLY A 325 -17.55 2.90 -11.23
CA GLY A 325 -16.45 3.42 -12.02
C GLY A 325 -15.06 3.00 -11.56
N GLN A 326 -14.96 1.99 -10.72
CA GLN A 326 -13.70 1.45 -10.21
C GLN A 326 -13.37 0.09 -10.81
N ASP A 327 -12.11 -0.12 -11.19
CA ASP A 327 -11.57 -1.39 -11.65
C ASP A 327 -10.30 -1.71 -10.83
N LEU A 328 -10.46 -2.59 -9.83
CA LEU A 328 -9.44 -2.89 -8.84
C LEU A 328 -8.95 -4.33 -9.03
N ASP A 329 -7.77 -4.49 -9.62
CA ASP A 329 -7.09 -5.78 -9.78
C ASP A 329 -6.04 -5.91 -8.67
N THR A 330 -6.35 -6.72 -7.68
CA THR A 330 -5.54 -6.90 -6.47
C THR A 330 -5.18 -8.37 -6.28
N GLY A 331 -4.17 -8.64 -5.46
CA GLY A 331 -3.81 -10.02 -5.19
C GLY A 331 -2.45 -10.14 -4.52
N ALA A 332 -1.82 -11.28 -4.69
CA ALA A 332 -0.47 -11.49 -4.18
C ALA A 332 0.29 -12.54 -4.99
N LYS A 333 1.62 -12.40 -5.01
CA LYS A 333 2.52 -13.38 -5.61
C LYS A 333 3.49 -13.93 -4.57
N VAL A 334 3.72 -15.23 -4.61
CA VAL A 334 4.75 -15.88 -3.80
C VAL A 334 5.65 -16.76 -4.65
N VAL A 335 6.95 -16.72 -4.38
CA VAL A 335 7.95 -17.59 -5.00
C VAL A 335 8.64 -18.39 -3.89
N HIS A 336 8.41 -19.69 -3.87
CA HIS A 336 9.07 -20.63 -2.96
C HIS A 336 10.38 -21.10 -3.56
N ILE A 337 11.51 -20.79 -2.91
CA ILE A 337 12.86 -21.17 -3.33
C ILE A 337 13.49 -22.12 -2.30
N GLY A 338 13.41 -21.75 -1.00
CA GLY A 338 13.91 -22.56 0.11
C GLY A 338 13.02 -23.79 0.40
N ARG A 339 13.55 -24.74 1.13
CA ARG A 339 12.83 -25.96 1.56
C ARG A 339 11.88 -25.68 2.72
N ASN A 340 10.80 -26.46 2.81
CA ASN A 340 9.79 -26.36 3.88
C ASN A 340 9.20 -24.93 4.03
N THR A 341 9.18 -24.17 2.97
CA THR A 341 8.58 -22.84 2.95
C THR A 341 7.05 -22.92 2.95
N SER A 342 6.39 -21.94 3.54
CA SER A 342 4.93 -21.94 3.58
C SER A 342 4.34 -20.56 3.25
N SER A 343 3.20 -20.57 2.53
CA SER A 343 2.44 -19.37 2.24
C SER A 343 0.95 -19.55 2.46
N TYR A 344 0.29 -18.48 2.89
CA TYR A 344 -1.14 -18.41 3.05
C TYR A 344 -1.66 -17.08 2.51
N MET A 345 -2.68 -17.14 1.63
CA MET A 345 -3.36 -15.96 1.10
C MET A 345 -4.84 -16.06 1.42
N ASN A 346 -5.40 -15.03 2.06
CA ASN A 346 -6.81 -14.93 2.41
C ASN A 346 -7.34 -13.56 2.01
N THR A 347 -8.28 -13.54 1.07
CA THR A 347 -8.79 -12.28 0.52
C THR A 347 -10.31 -12.21 0.53
N ARG A 348 -10.78 -10.99 0.70
CA ARG A 348 -12.19 -10.62 0.59
C ARG A 348 -12.33 -9.51 -0.44
N SER A 349 -13.19 -9.68 -1.42
CA SER A 349 -13.52 -8.60 -2.36
C SER A 349 -15.01 -8.32 -2.35
N ILE A 350 -15.35 -7.05 -2.45
CA ILE A 350 -16.73 -6.56 -2.45
C ILE A 350 -16.86 -5.67 -3.68
N SER A 351 -17.94 -5.90 -4.45
CA SER A 351 -18.24 -5.09 -5.65
C SER A 351 -19.66 -4.55 -5.57
N LYS A 352 -19.85 -3.25 -5.89
CA LYS A 352 -21.11 -2.52 -5.81
C LYS A 352 -21.26 -1.55 -6.98
N SER A 353 -22.47 -1.35 -7.47
CA SER A 353 -22.84 -0.32 -8.46
C SER A 353 -22.00 -0.39 -9.75
N GLY A 354 -21.81 -1.61 -10.27
CA GLY A 354 -21.02 -1.85 -11.48
C GLY A 354 -19.50 -1.83 -11.28
N GLY A 355 -19.02 -1.77 -10.04
CA GLY A 355 -17.58 -1.87 -9.74
C GLY A 355 -17.02 -3.25 -10.11
N VAL A 356 -15.77 -3.26 -10.55
CA VAL A 356 -15.03 -4.48 -10.92
C VAL A 356 -13.94 -4.76 -9.90
N SER A 357 -13.95 -5.94 -9.30
CA SER A 357 -12.86 -6.43 -8.46
C SER A 357 -12.27 -7.71 -9.05
N THR A 358 -10.97 -7.72 -9.28
CA THR A 358 -10.23 -8.91 -9.71
C THR A 358 -9.27 -9.34 -8.61
N PHE A 359 -9.31 -10.61 -8.23
CA PHE A 359 -8.29 -11.21 -7.38
C PHE A 359 -7.33 -12.05 -8.23
N ARG A 360 -6.07 -11.65 -8.25
CA ARG A 360 -5.02 -12.31 -9.02
C ARG A 360 -3.97 -12.90 -8.09
N SER A 361 -3.91 -14.25 -8.00
CA SER A 361 -2.90 -14.94 -7.20
C SER A 361 -1.88 -15.64 -8.07
N SER A 362 -0.60 -15.63 -7.65
CA SER A 362 0.47 -16.36 -8.30
C SER A 362 1.32 -17.12 -7.28
N VAL A 363 1.38 -18.44 -7.41
CA VAL A 363 2.21 -19.32 -6.58
C VAL A 363 3.23 -20.00 -7.48
N VAL A 364 4.50 -19.72 -7.28
CA VAL A 364 5.62 -20.35 -7.97
C VAL A 364 6.40 -21.20 -6.97
N VAL A 365 6.59 -22.48 -7.25
CA VAL A 365 7.38 -23.39 -6.42
C VAL A 365 8.55 -23.92 -7.25
N GLU A 366 9.76 -23.47 -6.90
CA GLU A 366 10.98 -23.85 -7.60
C GLU A 366 11.36 -25.30 -7.31
N LYS A 367 12.20 -25.88 -8.18
CA LYS A 367 12.63 -27.30 -8.07
C LYS A 367 13.27 -27.63 -6.72
N ALA A 368 13.98 -26.67 -6.13
CA ALA A 368 14.67 -26.85 -4.85
C ALA A 368 13.75 -26.74 -3.63
N ALA A 369 12.54 -26.22 -3.78
CA ALA A 369 11.60 -25.94 -2.70
C ALA A 369 10.81 -27.18 -2.25
N SER A 370 11.52 -28.26 -1.91
CA SER A 370 10.93 -29.48 -1.33
C SER A 370 10.21 -29.19 -0.02
N GLY A 371 9.06 -29.81 0.21
CA GLY A 371 8.22 -29.61 1.40
C GLY A 371 7.45 -28.29 1.42
N ALA A 372 7.40 -27.55 0.29
CA ALA A 372 6.67 -26.29 0.19
C ALA A 372 5.15 -26.50 0.37
N LYS A 373 4.52 -25.57 1.09
CA LYS A 373 3.07 -25.57 1.33
C LYS A 373 2.48 -24.21 0.98
N SER A 374 1.39 -24.19 0.18
CA SER A 374 0.67 -22.96 -0.12
C SER A 374 -0.83 -23.18 -0.07
N SER A 375 -1.54 -22.25 0.54
CA SER A 375 -3.01 -22.23 0.53
C SER A 375 -3.48 -20.84 0.12
N VAL A 376 -4.36 -20.80 -0.87
CA VAL A 376 -4.99 -19.57 -1.36
C VAL A 376 -6.51 -19.70 -1.17
N SER A 377 -7.11 -18.77 -0.44
CA SER A 377 -8.56 -18.67 -0.25
C SER A 377 -9.01 -17.26 -0.64
N CYS A 378 -9.91 -17.18 -1.62
CA CYS A 378 -10.54 -15.92 -1.98
C CYS A 378 -12.05 -16.03 -1.88
N GLN A 379 -12.68 -14.99 -1.34
CA GLN A 379 -14.13 -14.89 -1.28
C GLN A 379 -14.55 -13.53 -1.82
N SER A 380 -15.55 -13.54 -2.70
CA SER A 380 -16.06 -12.34 -3.34
C SER A 380 -17.55 -12.20 -3.09
N LEU A 381 -17.98 -10.99 -2.78
CA LEU A 381 -19.35 -10.62 -2.51
C LEU A 381 -19.80 -9.53 -3.48
N MET A 382 -20.72 -9.84 -4.38
CA MET A 382 -21.36 -8.86 -5.26
C MET A 382 -22.66 -8.37 -4.60
N LEU A 383 -22.86 -7.05 -4.56
CA LEU A 383 -24.00 -6.44 -3.91
C LEU A 383 -25.18 -6.17 -4.88
N ASP A 384 -24.93 -6.30 -6.18
CA ASP A 384 -25.90 -6.10 -7.26
C ASP A 384 -25.53 -6.95 -8.48
N SER A 385 -26.38 -6.89 -9.52
CA SER A 385 -26.22 -7.67 -10.75
C SER A 385 -25.32 -6.99 -11.81
N GLU A 386 -24.95 -5.73 -11.62
CA GLU A 386 -24.12 -4.96 -12.56
C GLU A 386 -22.63 -5.08 -12.20
N SER A 387 -22.34 -5.39 -10.95
CA SER A 387 -21.00 -5.56 -10.43
C SER A 387 -20.34 -6.86 -10.90
N ARG A 388 -19.02 -6.82 -11.02
CA ARG A 388 -18.22 -7.95 -11.47
C ARG A 388 -17.15 -8.31 -10.44
N SER A 389 -16.90 -9.61 -10.30
CA SER A 389 -15.78 -10.13 -9.52
C SER A 389 -15.12 -11.29 -10.25
N ASP A 390 -13.81 -11.16 -10.49
CA ASP A 390 -13.00 -12.16 -11.17
C ASP A 390 -11.97 -12.77 -10.22
N THR A 391 -11.61 -14.04 -10.48
CA THR A 391 -10.50 -14.72 -9.81
C THR A 391 -9.59 -15.35 -10.85
N ILE A 392 -8.31 -14.96 -10.82
CA ILE A 392 -7.30 -15.39 -11.80
C ILE A 392 -6.14 -16.06 -11.05
N PRO A 393 -6.23 -17.38 -10.78
CA PRO A 393 -5.15 -18.12 -10.14
C PRO A 393 -4.09 -18.53 -11.14
N ALA A 394 -2.81 -18.42 -10.77
CA ALA A 394 -1.67 -18.95 -11.49
C ALA A 394 -0.81 -19.82 -10.55
N MET A 395 -0.55 -21.06 -10.95
CA MET A 395 0.26 -22.00 -10.18
C MET A 395 1.31 -22.63 -11.07
N ASP A 396 2.59 -22.39 -10.75
CA ASP A 396 3.74 -23.01 -11.41
C ASP A 396 4.52 -23.84 -10.39
N VAL A 397 4.26 -25.15 -10.36
CA VAL A 397 4.81 -26.08 -9.37
C VAL A 397 5.84 -27.00 -10.04
N ARG A 398 7.10 -26.75 -9.76
CA ARG A 398 8.24 -27.44 -10.43
C ARG A 398 8.85 -28.58 -9.60
N THR A 399 8.28 -28.91 -8.44
CA THR A 399 8.67 -30.06 -7.59
C THR A 399 7.49 -30.99 -7.36
N ARG A 400 7.78 -32.28 -7.09
CA ARG A 400 6.74 -33.26 -6.75
C ARG A 400 6.40 -33.27 -5.25
N ASP A 401 7.26 -32.70 -4.42
CA ASP A 401 7.12 -32.64 -2.98
C ASP A 401 6.65 -31.24 -2.54
N ALA A 402 5.39 -30.93 -2.89
CA ALA A 402 4.71 -29.71 -2.48
C ALA A 402 3.21 -29.96 -2.28
N ALA A 403 2.60 -29.24 -1.32
CA ALA A 403 1.16 -29.27 -1.06
C ALA A 403 0.57 -27.89 -1.36
N ILE A 404 -0.16 -27.78 -2.47
CA ILE A 404 -0.70 -26.51 -2.95
C ILE A 404 -2.21 -26.63 -3.08
N GLY A 405 -2.95 -25.67 -2.49
CA GLY A 405 -4.41 -25.58 -2.56
C GLY A 405 -4.90 -24.20 -2.94
N HIS A 406 -5.97 -24.13 -3.73
CA HIS A 406 -6.69 -22.90 -4.04
C HIS A 406 -8.18 -23.11 -3.88
N GLU A 407 -8.85 -22.22 -3.16
CA GLU A 407 -10.30 -22.20 -3.01
C GLU A 407 -10.83 -20.80 -3.36
N ALA A 408 -11.84 -20.75 -4.22
CA ALA A 408 -12.55 -19.52 -4.57
C ALA A 408 -14.04 -19.67 -4.26
N ARG A 409 -14.64 -18.66 -3.62
CA ARG A 409 -16.07 -18.56 -3.39
C ARG A 409 -16.56 -17.20 -3.87
N ILE A 410 -17.42 -17.21 -4.86
CA ILE A 410 -18.04 -16.00 -5.42
C ILE A 410 -19.54 -16.10 -5.20
N GLY A 411 -20.13 -15.09 -4.61
CA GLY A 411 -21.56 -15.05 -4.33
C GLY A 411 -22.13 -13.63 -4.32
N SER A 412 -23.45 -13.58 -4.30
CA SER A 412 -24.20 -12.35 -4.06
C SER A 412 -24.67 -12.29 -2.62
N ILE A 413 -25.04 -11.08 -2.16
CA ILE A 413 -25.60 -10.90 -0.84
C ILE A 413 -26.92 -11.67 -0.70
N SER A 414 -27.06 -12.41 0.40
CA SER A 414 -28.27 -13.24 0.62
C SER A 414 -29.47 -12.36 0.96
N GLY A 415 -30.50 -12.40 0.13
CA GLY A 415 -31.80 -11.75 0.40
C GLY A 415 -32.42 -12.20 1.71
N ASP A 416 -32.33 -13.50 2.03
CA ASP A 416 -32.88 -14.07 3.27
C ASP A 416 -32.13 -13.51 4.51
N ALA A 417 -30.83 -13.35 4.42
CA ALA A 417 -30.05 -12.75 5.53
C ALA A 417 -30.41 -11.27 5.72
N VAL A 418 -30.57 -10.52 4.63
CA VAL A 418 -31.03 -9.12 4.68
C VAL A 418 -32.45 -9.07 5.30
N PHE A 419 -33.39 -9.88 4.81
CA PHE A 419 -34.76 -9.93 5.33
C PHE A 419 -34.80 -10.30 6.83
N TYR A 420 -33.98 -11.25 7.26
CA TYR A 420 -33.88 -11.64 8.66
C TYR A 420 -33.44 -10.46 9.54
N LEU A 421 -32.43 -9.71 9.12
CA LEU A 421 -31.96 -8.54 9.86
C LEU A 421 -33.00 -7.40 9.87
N MET A 422 -33.69 -7.19 8.75
CA MET A 422 -34.81 -6.24 8.67
C MET A 422 -35.95 -6.62 9.62
N SER A 423 -36.27 -7.92 9.74
CA SER A 423 -37.29 -8.41 10.70
C SER A 423 -36.91 -8.16 12.17
N ARG A 424 -35.62 -7.89 12.44
CA ARG A 424 -35.07 -7.50 13.75
C ARG A 424 -35.00 -5.97 13.95
N GLY A 425 -35.53 -5.19 13.01
CA GLY A 425 -35.67 -3.73 13.11
C GLY A 425 -34.58 -2.90 12.47
N LEU A 426 -33.68 -3.51 11.69
CA LEU A 426 -32.70 -2.78 10.88
C LEU A 426 -33.38 -2.26 9.59
N SER A 427 -32.88 -1.14 9.06
CA SER A 427 -33.17 -0.76 7.67
C SER A 427 -32.52 -1.73 6.71
N GLU A 428 -32.95 -1.79 5.45
CA GLU A 428 -32.31 -2.62 4.44
C GLU A 428 -30.83 -2.21 4.25
N GLU A 429 -30.56 -0.91 4.25
CA GLU A 429 -29.21 -0.34 4.13
C GLU A 429 -28.32 -0.79 5.30
N ASP A 430 -28.79 -0.65 6.55
CA ASP A 430 -28.04 -1.07 7.73
C ASP A 430 -27.82 -2.60 7.76
N ALA A 431 -28.82 -3.37 7.33
CA ALA A 431 -28.71 -4.82 7.23
C ALA A 431 -27.60 -5.24 6.24
N ARG A 432 -27.59 -4.63 5.04
CA ARG A 432 -26.54 -4.85 4.04
C ARG A 432 -25.16 -4.41 4.55
N ALA A 433 -25.05 -3.24 5.14
CA ALA A 433 -23.81 -2.72 5.71
C ALA A 433 -23.26 -3.63 6.82
N LEU A 434 -24.14 -4.19 7.67
CA LEU A 434 -23.72 -5.13 8.72
C LEU A 434 -23.18 -6.44 8.14
N ILE A 435 -23.82 -7.00 7.10
CA ILE A 435 -23.35 -8.22 6.42
C ILE A 435 -21.99 -7.97 5.78
N VAL A 436 -21.81 -6.84 5.10
CA VAL A 436 -20.55 -6.47 4.44
C VAL A 436 -19.43 -6.24 5.47
N SER A 437 -19.72 -5.55 6.57
CA SER A 437 -18.74 -5.35 7.65
C SER A 437 -18.32 -6.70 8.26
N GLY A 438 -19.27 -7.61 8.50
CA GLY A 438 -18.96 -8.96 8.98
C GLY A 438 -18.15 -9.78 7.99
N PHE A 439 -18.37 -9.59 6.69
CA PHE A 439 -17.57 -10.24 5.64
C PHE A 439 -16.13 -9.76 5.62
N ALA A 440 -15.88 -8.48 5.89
CA ALA A 440 -14.54 -7.87 5.93
C ALA A 440 -13.82 -8.00 7.29
N ASP A 441 -14.50 -8.46 8.35
CA ASP A 441 -14.02 -8.47 9.75
C ASP A 441 -12.68 -9.21 9.95
N ASN A 442 -12.38 -10.23 9.16
CA ASN A 442 -11.12 -10.96 9.24
C ASN A 442 -9.89 -10.06 9.01
N VAL A 443 -10.02 -9.02 8.16
CA VAL A 443 -8.93 -8.08 7.89
C VAL A 443 -8.83 -7.05 9.01
N SER A 444 -9.98 -6.55 9.49
CA SER A 444 -9.99 -5.54 10.56
C SER A 444 -9.34 -6.03 11.84
N ARG A 445 -9.46 -7.32 12.16
CA ARG A 445 -8.82 -7.93 13.34
C ARG A 445 -7.30 -7.99 13.28
N GLU A 446 -6.71 -7.90 12.10
CA GLU A 446 -5.26 -7.90 11.90
C GLU A 446 -4.65 -6.51 12.02
N LEU A 447 -5.48 -5.47 12.07
CA LEU A 447 -5.06 -4.07 12.17
C LEU A 447 -5.06 -3.58 13.63
N PRO A 448 -4.23 -2.58 13.97
CA PRO A 448 -4.41 -1.79 15.19
C PRO A 448 -5.83 -1.18 15.24
N VAL A 449 -6.34 -0.93 16.46
CA VAL A 449 -7.75 -0.55 16.68
C VAL A 449 -8.15 0.68 15.87
N GLU A 450 -7.28 1.70 15.81
CA GLU A 450 -7.53 2.95 15.09
C GLU A 450 -7.72 2.70 13.58
N TYR A 451 -6.90 1.83 13.00
CA TYR A 451 -6.98 1.46 11.58
C TYR A 451 -8.13 0.50 11.28
N ALA A 452 -8.49 -0.35 12.23
CA ALA A 452 -9.69 -1.18 12.13
C ALA A 452 -10.95 -0.30 12.12
N VAL A 453 -10.99 0.77 12.92
CA VAL A 453 -12.07 1.77 12.91
C VAL A 453 -12.11 2.50 11.58
N GLU A 454 -10.97 2.98 11.07
CA GLU A 454 -10.88 3.66 9.77
C GLU A 454 -11.39 2.75 8.65
N MET A 455 -10.92 1.51 8.57
CA MET A 455 -11.35 0.54 7.57
C MET A 455 -12.88 0.29 7.62
N ASN A 456 -13.43 0.12 8.82
CA ASN A 456 -14.88 -0.07 8.98
C ASN A 456 -15.67 1.17 8.57
N ASN A 457 -15.13 2.37 8.82
CA ASN A 457 -15.72 3.62 8.37
C ASN A 457 -15.70 3.74 6.84
N LEU A 458 -14.57 3.39 6.20
CA LEU A 458 -14.45 3.37 4.74
C LEU A 458 -15.46 2.39 4.10
N ILE A 459 -15.62 1.19 4.66
CA ILE A 459 -16.63 0.23 4.21
C ILE A 459 -18.04 0.84 4.29
N ARG A 460 -18.38 1.50 5.40
CA ARG A 460 -19.69 2.15 5.56
C ARG A 460 -19.91 3.29 4.57
N LEU A 461 -18.86 4.09 4.30
CA LEU A 461 -18.90 5.17 3.31
C LEU A 461 -19.15 4.63 1.90
N GLU A 462 -18.42 3.58 1.51
CA GLU A 462 -18.61 2.94 0.20
C GLU A 462 -19.99 2.25 0.10
N MET A 463 -20.56 1.80 1.20
CA MET A 463 -21.94 1.26 1.22
C MET A 463 -23.00 2.33 0.98
N LYS A 464 -22.81 3.58 1.44
CA LYS A 464 -23.76 4.68 1.27
C LYS A 464 -23.63 5.40 -0.08
N GLY A 465 -22.43 5.48 -0.66
CA GLY A 465 -22.13 6.11 -1.96
C GLY A 465 -22.24 5.15 -3.11
#